data_7d4e73895a997f6cccdc84ee22fb5e1e
#
_entry.id   7d4e73895a997f6cccdc84ee22fb5e1e
#
_cell.length_a   1.000
_cell.length_b   1.000
_cell.length_c   1.000
_cell.angle_alpha   90.00
_cell.angle_beta   90.00
_cell.angle_gamma   90.00
#
_symmetry.space_group_name_H-M   'P 1'
#
loop_
_entity.id
_entity.type
_entity.pdbx_description
1 polymer ?
#
loop_
_entity_poly.entity_id
_entity_poly.type
_entity_poly.pdbx_seq_one_letter_code
_entity_poly.pdbx_strand_id
1 'polypeptide(L)'
;MNISLTKTQKTLIQSSGDIARIMRQILLRENRMSRQREHVWTIGLNDEFKMLYVELIAFGIPAKDKVQPMEIYRLPLQKDAKYLYICHNRKTNDMSAMSDDKALTDRMIQVGNIVGIKVFDHIIINSKTEDYLSYHDIGLMDELRKSLKWVPKFEQAEKIKQMAVQEALKKDRIAIAKTLKKNKTDIKVIMQATGLTAEDIAKLK
;
A
#
# COMPACT_ATOMS: atom_id res chain seq x y z
N MET A 1 5.43 12.09 -16.03
CA MET A 1 5.35 11.63 -17.45
C MET A 1 4.56 10.33 -17.49
N ASN A 2 3.47 10.28 -18.27
CA ASN A 2 2.65 9.06 -18.40
C ASN A 2 3.40 8.01 -19.23
N ILE A 3 3.42 6.76 -18.74
CA ILE A 3 4.15 5.65 -19.39
C ILE A 3 3.17 4.83 -20.24
N SER A 4 3.55 4.57 -21.48
CA SER A 4 2.76 3.72 -22.38
C SER A 4 2.74 2.28 -21.88
N LEU A 5 1.53 1.79 -21.59
CA LEU A 5 1.29 0.41 -21.17
C LEU A 5 0.94 -0.46 -22.37
N THR A 6 1.50 -1.66 -22.43
CA THR A 6 1.09 -2.70 -23.39
C THR A 6 -0.28 -3.25 -23.02
N LYS A 7 -0.94 -3.95 -23.96
CA LYS A 7 -2.22 -4.62 -23.69
C LYS A 7 -2.11 -5.63 -22.53
N THR A 8 -0.98 -6.32 -22.42
CA THR A 8 -0.71 -7.30 -21.37
C THR A 8 -0.43 -6.68 -20.00
N GLN A 9 -0.10 -5.38 -19.93
CA GLN A 9 0.11 -4.63 -18.69
C GLN A 9 -1.16 -3.94 -18.19
N LYS A 10 -2.14 -3.71 -19.05
CA LYS A 10 -3.48 -3.25 -18.70
C LYS A 10 -4.33 -4.43 -18.22
N THR A 11 -3.95 -5.00 -17.10
CA THR A 11 -4.56 -6.22 -16.56
C THR A 11 -5.16 -5.98 -15.18
N LEU A 12 -5.93 -6.94 -14.71
CA LEU A 12 -6.38 -7.03 -13.34
C LEU A 12 -5.17 -7.33 -12.44
N ILE A 13 -5.03 -6.57 -11.37
CA ILE A 13 -3.98 -6.76 -10.37
C ILE A 13 -4.54 -7.62 -9.24
N GLN A 14 -3.92 -8.76 -9.01
CA GLN A 14 -4.33 -9.73 -7.99
C GLN A 14 -3.39 -9.75 -6.78
N SER A 15 -2.15 -9.27 -6.96
CA SER A 15 -1.12 -9.29 -5.92
C SER A 15 -0.14 -8.12 -6.05
N SER A 16 0.60 -7.83 -4.97
CA SER A 16 1.73 -6.90 -4.98
C SER A 16 2.81 -7.34 -5.98
N GLY A 17 2.99 -8.65 -6.14
CA GLY A 17 3.92 -9.24 -7.13
C GLY A 17 3.58 -8.90 -8.57
N ASP A 18 2.29 -8.74 -8.93
CA ASP A 18 1.90 -8.33 -10.28
C ASP A 18 2.37 -6.91 -10.58
N ILE A 19 2.19 -5.99 -9.64
CA ILE A 19 2.72 -4.62 -9.75
C ILE A 19 4.24 -4.64 -9.83
N ALA A 20 4.92 -5.37 -8.95
CA ALA A 20 6.38 -5.45 -8.94
C ALA A 20 6.92 -5.96 -10.28
N ARG A 21 6.33 -7.02 -10.84
CA ARG A 21 6.69 -7.59 -12.15
C ARG A 21 6.48 -6.60 -13.29
N ILE A 22 5.35 -5.90 -13.33
CA ILE A 22 5.05 -4.90 -14.37
C ILE A 22 6.02 -3.72 -14.26
N MET A 23 6.25 -3.21 -13.06
CA MET A 23 7.15 -2.08 -12.83
C MET A 23 8.61 -2.43 -13.16
N ARG A 24 9.02 -3.66 -12.86
CA ARG A 24 10.33 -4.15 -13.30
C ARG A 24 10.44 -4.18 -14.84
N GLN A 25 9.42 -4.68 -15.55
CA GLN A 25 9.40 -4.66 -17.02
C GLN A 25 9.51 -3.23 -17.58
N ILE A 26 8.84 -2.27 -16.92
CA ILE A 26 8.93 -0.85 -17.30
C ILE A 26 10.35 -0.32 -17.08
N LEU A 27 10.95 -0.59 -15.90
CA LEU A 27 12.31 -0.18 -15.60
C LEU A 27 13.32 -0.78 -16.60
N LEU A 28 13.14 -2.02 -17.03
CA LEU A 28 14.03 -2.70 -17.98
C LEU A 28 13.97 -2.12 -19.41
N ARG A 29 12.97 -1.29 -19.75
CA ARG A 29 12.95 -0.55 -21.02
C ARG A 29 13.94 0.62 -21.03
N GLU A 30 14.35 1.08 -19.83
CA GLU A 30 15.33 2.14 -19.70
C GLU A 30 16.74 1.65 -20.02
N ASN A 31 17.60 2.57 -20.48
CA ASN A 31 19.01 2.27 -20.68
C ASN A 31 19.72 1.96 -19.33
N ARG A 32 20.91 1.37 -19.41
CA ARG A 32 21.67 0.92 -18.24
C ARG A 32 21.95 2.04 -17.23
N MET A 33 22.25 3.25 -17.69
CA MET A 33 22.56 4.40 -16.83
C MET A 33 21.30 4.91 -16.13
N SER A 34 20.18 4.98 -16.85
CA SER A 34 18.89 5.37 -16.29
C SER A 34 18.45 4.40 -15.22
N ARG A 35 18.53 3.08 -15.43
CA ARG A 35 18.17 2.05 -14.43
C ARG A 35 18.98 2.13 -13.12
N GLN A 36 20.14 2.77 -13.14
CA GLN A 36 20.96 2.99 -11.94
C GLN A 36 20.52 4.23 -11.15
N ARG A 37 19.57 5.02 -11.63
CA ARG A 37 19.00 6.14 -10.90
C ARG A 37 17.70 5.71 -10.23
N GLU A 38 17.37 6.38 -9.13
CA GLU A 38 16.09 6.14 -8.49
C GLU A 38 14.96 6.79 -9.28
N HIS A 39 13.91 6.06 -9.47
CA HIS A 39 12.66 6.50 -10.08
C HIS A 39 11.57 6.34 -9.05
N VAL A 40 10.62 7.26 -9.04
CA VAL A 40 9.38 7.14 -8.26
C VAL A 40 8.22 7.18 -9.24
N TRP A 41 7.39 6.16 -9.19
CA TRP A 41 6.19 6.04 -10.02
C TRP A 41 4.94 6.00 -9.18
N THR A 42 3.84 6.42 -9.79
CA THR A 42 2.49 6.14 -9.29
C THR A 42 1.74 5.26 -10.27
N ILE A 43 0.93 4.36 -9.73
CA ILE A 43 0.08 3.45 -10.48
C ILE A 43 -1.34 3.61 -9.96
N GLY A 44 -2.27 3.98 -10.84
CA GLY A 44 -3.68 4.09 -10.50
C GLY A 44 -4.49 2.91 -10.98
N LEU A 45 -5.38 2.42 -10.12
CA LEU A 45 -6.32 1.36 -10.43
C LEU A 45 -7.76 1.83 -10.18
N ASN A 46 -8.70 1.23 -10.92
CA ASN A 46 -10.12 1.42 -10.67
C ASN A 46 -10.61 0.57 -9.49
N ASP A 47 -11.90 0.59 -9.21
CA ASP A 47 -12.58 -0.20 -8.17
C ASP A 47 -12.48 -1.72 -8.38
N GLU A 48 -12.32 -2.18 -9.62
CA GLU A 48 -12.10 -3.58 -9.97
C GLU A 48 -10.62 -4.00 -9.91
N PHE A 49 -9.71 -3.17 -9.41
CA PHE A 49 -8.25 -3.36 -9.43
C PHE A 49 -7.65 -3.48 -10.84
N LYS A 50 -8.28 -2.92 -11.85
CA LYS A 50 -7.73 -2.82 -13.19
C LYS A 50 -6.82 -1.61 -13.31
N MET A 51 -5.64 -1.80 -13.89
CA MET A 51 -4.66 -0.74 -14.07
C MET A 51 -5.13 0.30 -15.09
N LEU A 52 -5.19 1.55 -14.66
CA LEU A 52 -5.59 2.70 -15.48
C LEU A 52 -4.37 3.39 -16.11
N TYR A 53 -3.31 3.57 -15.33
CA TYR A 53 -2.10 4.28 -15.77
C TYR A 53 -0.89 3.89 -14.92
N VAL A 54 0.30 4.20 -15.45
CA VAL A 54 1.57 4.31 -14.72
C VAL A 54 2.18 5.66 -15.06
N GLU A 55 2.58 6.44 -14.06
CA GLU A 55 3.21 7.74 -14.24
C GLU A 55 4.56 7.80 -13.51
N LEU A 56 5.59 8.27 -14.21
CA LEU A 56 6.87 8.63 -13.60
C LEU A 56 6.74 10.01 -12.95
N ILE A 57 6.87 10.08 -11.63
CA ILE A 57 6.78 11.29 -10.83
C ILE A 57 8.14 11.94 -10.65
N ALA A 58 9.14 11.15 -10.27
CA ALA A 58 10.48 11.67 -10.01
C ALA A 58 11.56 10.74 -10.59
N PHE A 59 12.68 11.35 -11.00
CA PHE A 59 13.82 10.67 -11.60
C PHE A 59 15.11 11.22 -11.06
N GLY A 60 15.97 10.33 -10.55
CA GLY A 60 17.31 10.67 -10.09
C GLY A 60 17.37 11.50 -8.79
N ILE A 61 16.26 11.65 -8.07
CA ILE A 61 16.18 12.45 -6.85
C ILE A 61 16.40 11.55 -5.64
N PRO A 62 17.47 11.76 -4.84
CA PRO A 62 17.70 11.00 -3.62
C PRO A 62 16.68 11.31 -2.51
N ALA A 63 16.13 12.51 -2.51
CA ALA A 63 15.27 13.02 -1.44
C ALA A 63 13.79 12.90 -1.82
N LYS A 64 13.12 11.84 -1.35
CA LYS A 64 11.70 11.58 -1.59
C LYS A 64 10.78 12.53 -0.82
N ASP A 65 11.31 13.22 0.19
CA ASP A 65 10.65 14.30 0.93
C ASP A 65 10.25 15.48 0.01
N LYS A 66 10.95 15.67 -1.11
CA LYS A 66 10.68 16.70 -2.12
C LYS A 66 9.51 16.39 -3.04
N VAL A 67 9.07 15.12 -3.12
CA VAL A 67 7.90 14.74 -3.93
C VAL A 67 6.64 15.34 -3.31
N GLN A 68 5.96 16.20 -4.07
CA GLN A 68 4.78 16.91 -3.57
C GLN A 68 3.50 16.08 -3.78
N PRO A 69 2.53 16.15 -2.83
CA PRO A 69 1.26 15.45 -3.00
C PRO A 69 0.53 15.80 -4.31
N MET A 70 0.60 17.05 -4.75
CA MET A 70 -0.03 17.49 -5.99
C MET A 70 0.52 16.74 -7.21
N GLU A 71 1.81 16.43 -7.24
CA GLU A 71 2.42 15.66 -8.33
C GLU A 71 1.91 14.22 -8.36
N ILE A 72 1.73 13.63 -7.17
CA ILE A 72 1.25 12.24 -7.02
C ILE A 72 -0.24 12.14 -7.33
N TYR A 73 -1.07 13.11 -6.92
CA TYR A 73 -2.53 13.00 -7.00
C TYR A 73 -3.15 13.64 -8.25
N ARG A 74 -2.38 14.40 -9.03
CA ARG A 74 -2.88 15.05 -10.26
C ARG A 74 -3.49 14.03 -11.24
N LEU A 75 -2.76 13.00 -11.61
CA LEU A 75 -3.23 12.02 -12.59
C LEU A 75 -4.28 11.04 -12.05
N PRO A 76 -4.17 10.52 -10.80
CA PRO A 76 -5.23 9.73 -10.18
C PRO A 76 -6.59 10.42 -10.19
N LEU A 77 -6.63 11.71 -9.83
CA LEU A 77 -7.86 12.51 -9.84
C LEU A 77 -8.43 12.64 -11.26
N GLN A 78 -7.59 12.94 -12.25
CA GLN A 78 -8.02 13.05 -13.65
C GLN A 78 -8.54 11.72 -14.23
N LYS A 79 -8.06 10.58 -13.73
CA LYS A 79 -8.41 9.24 -14.21
C LYS A 79 -9.47 8.54 -13.36
N ASP A 80 -10.03 9.23 -12.36
CA ASP A 80 -10.97 8.65 -11.39
C ASP A 80 -10.47 7.35 -10.77
N ALA A 81 -9.16 7.30 -10.43
CA ALA A 81 -8.56 6.15 -9.78
C ALA A 81 -9.13 5.99 -8.36
N LYS A 82 -9.41 4.78 -7.95
CA LYS A 82 -9.87 4.46 -6.58
C LYS A 82 -8.72 4.01 -5.68
N TYR A 83 -7.74 3.33 -6.28
CA TYR A 83 -6.56 2.86 -5.59
C TYR A 83 -5.30 3.45 -6.23
N LEU A 84 -4.35 3.80 -5.38
CA LEU A 84 -3.04 4.31 -5.73
C LEU A 84 -1.97 3.39 -5.17
N TYR A 85 -1.03 2.99 -6.01
CA TYR A 85 0.23 2.37 -5.61
C TYR A 85 1.35 3.37 -5.84
N ILE A 86 2.30 3.43 -4.91
CA ILE A 86 3.57 4.11 -5.07
C ILE A 86 4.62 3.03 -5.34
N CYS A 87 5.48 3.24 -6.32
CA CYS A 87 6.57 2.33 -6.59
C CYS A 87 7.87 3.10 -6.77
N HIS A 88 8.96 2.59 -6.24
CA HIS A 88 10.28 3.08 -6.58
C HIS A 88 11.29 1.94 -6.72
N ASN A 89 12.34 2.17 -7.51
CA ASN A 89 13.43 1.20 -7.61
C ASN A 89 14.56 1.56 -6.65
N ARG A 90 15.27 0.52 -6.19
CA ARG A 90 16.46 0.64 -5.36
C ARG A 90 17.66 -0.05 -6.02
N LYS A 91 18.84 0.58 -5.90
CA LYS A 91 20.09 0.07 -6.49
C LYS A 91 20.81 -0.94 -5.62
N THR A 92 20.58 -0.87 -4.33
CA THR A 92 21.22 -1.71 -3.31
C THR A 92 20.40 -2.97 -3.09
N ASN A 93 21.04 -3.99 -2.53
CA ASN A 93 20.32 -5.21 -2.11
C ASN A 93 19.57 -5.01 -0.78
N ASP A 94 19.77 -3.87 -0.12
CA ASP A 94 18.96 -3.50 1.05
C ASP A 94 17.58 -3.05 0.59
N MET A 95 16.61 -3.93 0.77
CA MET A 95 15.20 -3.71 0.44
C MET A 95 14.40 -3.21 1.64
N SER A 96 15.05 -2.82 2.75
CA SER A 96 14.35 -2.32 3.92
C SER A 96 13.60 -1.02 3.65
N ALA A 97 12.47 -0.84 4.33
CA ALA A 97 11.70 0.40 4.28
C ALA A 97 12.41 1.52 5.05
N MET A 98 13.03 2.46 4.34
CA MET A 98 13.74 3.59 4.94
C MET A 98 12.78 4.63 5.53
N SER A 99 13.28 5.47 6.45
CA SER A 99 12.49 6.53 7.11
C SER A 99 11.81 7.46 6.13
N ASP A 100 12.52 7.86 5.06
CA ASP A 100 12.01 8.80 4.06
C ASP A 100 10.91 8.19 3.19
N ASP A 101 11.04 6.89 2.86
CA ASP A 101 10.01 6.12 2.15
C ASP A 101 8.73 6.02 2.99
N LYS A 102 8.89 5.73 4.31
CA LYS A 102 7.78 5.68 5.26
C LYS A 102 7.12 7.05 5.41
N ALA A 103 7.91 8.13 5.53
CA ALA A 103 7.40 9.48 5.67
C ALA A 103 6.63 9.95 4.42
N LEU A 104 7.11 9.62 3.22
CA LEU A 104 6.38 9.87 1.97
C LEU A 104 5.05 9.11 1.98
N THR A 105 5.08 7.81 2.27
CA THR A 105 3.88 6.96 2.25
C THR A 105 2.84 7.44 3.26
N ASP A 106 3.25 7.74 4.49
CA ASP A 106 2.36 8.27 5.55
C ASP A 106 1.68 9.57 5.11
N ARG A 107 2.44 10.51 4.57
CA ARG A 107 1.90 11.77 4.05
C ARG A 107 0.90 11.53 2.91
N MET A 108 1.21 10.63 1.98
CA MET A 108 0.30 10.32 0.87
C MET A 108 -0.97 9.61 1.35
N ILE A 109 -0.90 8.73 2.36
CA ILE A 109 -2.09 8.11 2.94
C ILE A 109 -3.06 9.19 3.45
N GLN A 110 -2.56 10.21 4.17
CA GLN A 110 -3.43 11.25 4.71
C GLN A 110 -4.05 12.13 3.62
N VAL A 111 -3.27 12.49 2.60
CA VAL A 111 -3.81 13.22 1.43
C VAL A 111 -4.83 12.35 0.69
N GLY A 112 -4.56 11.06 0.51
CA GLY A 112 -5.48 10.11 -0.11
C GLY A 112 -6.82 10.02 0.60
N ASN A 113 -6.81 10.04 1.93
CA ASN A 113 -8.03 10.08 2.74
C ASN A 113 -8.87 11.35 2.46
N ILE A 114 -8.22 12.50 2.25
CA ILE A 114 -8.89 13.77 1.97
C ILE A 114 -9.50 13.77 0.56
N VAL A 115 -8.76 13.27 -0.44
CA VAL A 115 -9.20 13.30 -1.85
C VAL A 115 -10.00 12.06 -2.27
N GLY A 116 -10.24 11.10 -1.38
CA GLY A 116 -11.02 9.89 -1.64
C GLY A 116 -10.30 8.84 -2.50
N ILE A 117 -8.96 8.85 -2.55
CA ILE A 117 -8.14 7.88 -3.30
C ILE A 117 -7.28 7.11 -2.32
N LYS A 118 -7.55 5.82 -2.15
CA LYS A 118 -6.85 4.98 -1.18
C LYS A 118 -5.43 4.63 -1.65
N VAL A 119 -4.41 5.04 -0.90
CA VAL A 119 -3.06 4.47 -1.07
C VAL A 119 -3.10 3.02 -0.62
N PHE A 120 -3.03 2.11 -1.59
CA PHE A 120 -3.16 0.68 -1.33
C PHE A 120 -1.86 0.08 -0.84
N ASP A 121 -0.76 0.38 -1.54
CA ASP A 121 0.56 -0.17 -1.23
C ASP A 121 1.70 0.77 -1.65
N HIS A 122 2.88 0.56 -1.06
CA HIS A 122 4.14 1.11 -1.53
C HIS A 122 5.11 -0.04 -1.81
N ILE A 123 5.52 -0.15 -3.07
CA ILE A 123 6.35 -1.26 -3.55
C ILE A 123 7.74 -0.75 -3.89
N ILE A 124 8.74 -1.40 -3.33
CA ILE A 124 10.15 -1.18 -3.65
C ILE A 124 10.61 -2.33 -4.55
N ILE A 125 11.11 -2.03 -5.75
CA ILE A 125 11.68 -3.04 -6.65
C ILE A 125 13.19 -2.93 -6.69
N ASN A 126 13.87 -4.06 -6.79
CA ASN A 126 15.33 -4.08 -6.99
C ASN A 126 15.66 -3.81 -8.47
N SER A 127 16.64 -2.92 -8.73
CA SER A 127 17.05 -2.60 -10.10
C SER A 127 17.83 -3.75 -10.79
N LYS A 128 18.34 -4.70 -10.01
CA LYS A 128 19.24 -5.77 -10.51
C LYS A 128 18.61 -7.16 -10.45
N THR A 129 17.82 -7.43 -9.40
CA THR A 129 17.21 -8.75 -9.15
C THR A 129 15.69 -8.68 -9.34
N GLU A 130 14.99 -9.79 -9.11
CA GLU A 130 13.53 -9.85 -9.14
C GLU A 130 12.90 -9.57 -7.77
N ASP A 131 13.75 -9.29 -6.77
CA ASP A 131 13.28 -9.02 -5.41
C ASP A 131 12.48 -7.71 -5.37
N TYR A 132 11.46 -7.73 -4.54
CA TYR A 132 10.66 -6.56 -4.21
C TYR A 132 10.26 -6.58 -2.74
N LEU A 133 9.90 -5.42 -2.21
CA LEU A 133 9.27 -5.26 -0.91
C LEU A 133 7.91 -4.58 -1.09
N SER A 134 6.87 -5.16 -0.57
CA SER A 134 5.54 -4.55 -0.46
C SER A 134 5.28 -4.16 1.00
N TYR A 135 4.89 -2.91 1.23
CA TYR A 135 4.52 -2.44 2.56
C TYR A 135 3.22 -3.08 3.04
N HIS A 136 2.33 -3.42 2.11
CA HIS A 136 1.11 -4.16 2.41
C HIS A 136 1.44 -5.57 2.92
N ASP A 137 2.28 -6.31 2.20
CA ASP A 137 2.59 -7.72 2.52
C ASP A 137 3.31 -7.88 3.87
N ILE A 138 4.13 -6.87 4.26
CA ILE A 138 4.81 -6.86 5.57
C ILE A 138 4.00 -6.19 6.69
N GLY A 139 2.76 -5.76 6.42
CA GLY A 139 1.88 -5.12 7.43
C GLY A 139 2.20 -3.65 7.73
N LEU A 140 3.21 -3.05 7.08
CA LEU A 140 3.64 -1.67 7.33
C LEU A 140 2.58 -0.65 6.92
N MET A 141 1.76 -0.94 5.88
CA MET A 141 0.65 -0.05 5.49
C MET A 141 -0.35 0.14 6.63
N ASP A 142 -0.63 -0.90 7.42
CA ASP A 142 -1.57 -0.82 8.54
C ASP A 142 -1.01 -0.01 9.72
N GLU A 143 0.31 -0.04 9.91
CA GLU A 143 0.99 0.83 10.89
C GLU A 143 0.90 2.30 10.44
N LEU A 144 1.25 2.59 9.19
CA LEU A 144 1.24 3.95 8.65
C LEU A 144 -0.18 4.57 8.62
N ARG A 145 -1.22 3.77 8.38
CA ARG A 145 -2.63 4.24 8.45
C ARG A 145 -3.03 4.71 9.85
N LYS A 146 -2.38 4.21 10.90
CA LYS A 146 -2.61 4.64 12.29
C LYS A 146 -1.86 5.92 12.66
N SER A 147 -0.92 6.35 11.84
CA SER A 147 -0.13 7.55 12.09
C SER A 147 -1.01 8.80 12.24
N LEU A 148 -0.62 9.66 13.16
CA LEU A 148 -1.24 10.98 13.37
C LEU A 148 -0.36 12.13 12.87
N LYS A 149 0.83 11.83 12.34
CA LYS A 149 1.85 12.83 11.99
C LYS A 149 1.35 13.89 11.01
N TRP A 150 0.56 13.49 10.02
CA TRP A 150 0.04 14.37 8.97
C TRP A 150 -1.47 14.64 9.09
N VAL A 151 -2.11 14.13 10.14
CA VAL A 151 -3.53 14.38 10.40
C VAL A 151 -3.70 15.79 10.96
N PRO A 152 -4.63 16.61 10.42
CA PRO A 152 -4.95 17.92 10.98
C PRO A 152 -5.32 17.81 12.47
N LYS A 153 -4.88 18.78 13.28
CA LYS A 153 -5.09 18.72 14.74
C LYS A 153 -6.55 18.59 15.15
N PHE A 154 -7.45 19.21 14.41
CA PHE A 154 -8.89 19.16 14.68
C PHE A 154 -9.52 17.78 14.39
N GLU A 155 -8.89 16.96 13.55
CA GLU A 155 -9.31 15.59 13.23
C GLU A 155 -8.64 14.53 14.11
N GLN A 156 -7.54 14.87 14.79
CA GLN A 156 -6.74 13.88 15.55
C GLN A 156 -7.56 13.23 16.67
N ALA A 157 -8.36 14.01 17.39
CA ALA A 157 -9.18 13.50 18.49
C ALA A 157 -10.20 12.46 18.00
N GLU A 158 -10.87 12.74 16.88
CA GLU A 158 -11.84 11.81 16.29
C GLU A 158 -11.15 10.55 15.76
N LYS A 159 -10.02 10.69 15.11
CA LYS A 159 -9.24 9.55 14.63
C LYS A 159 -8.76 8.66 15.78
N ILE A 160 -8.29 9.24 16.90
CA ILE A 160 -7.90 8.49 18.10
C ILE A 160 -9.10 7.72 18.66
N LYS A 161 -10.26 8.36 18.76
CA LYS A 161 -11.50 7.72 19.22
C LYS A 161 -11.91 6.55 18.33
N GLN A 162 -11.89 6.74 17.01
CA GLN A 162 -12.22 5.68 16.06
C GLN A 162 -11.26 4.50 16.17
N MET A 163 -9.95 4.76 16.32
CA MET A 163 -8.93 3.71 16.51
C MET A 163 -9.17 2.95 17.82
N ALA A 164 -9.49 3.64 18.92
CA ALA A 164 -9.79 2.99 20.21
C ALA A 164 -11.03 2.09 20.12
N VAL A 165 -12.10 2.54 19.45
CA VAL A 165 -13.31 1.75 19.22
C VAL A 165 -12.99 0.49 18.38
N GLN A 166 -12.24 0.64 17.30
CA GLN A 166 -11.83 -0.48 16.44
C GLN A 166 -10.99 -1.53 17.21
N GLU A 167 -10.08 -1.07 18.06
CA GLU A 167 -9.25 -1.95 18.87
C GLU A 167 -10.08 -2.69 19.93
N ALA A 168 -11.03 -2.01 20.58
CA ALA A 168 -11.96 -2.62 21.53
C ALA A 168 -12.80 -3.71 20.85
N LEU A 169 -13.41 -3.40 19.71
CA LEU A 169 -14.18 -4.37 18.93
C LEU A 169 -13.35 -5.60 18.50
N LYS A 170 -12.09 -5.37 18.13
CA LYS A 170 -11.19 -6.48 17.79
C LYS A 170 -10.89 -7.37 19.00
N LYS A 171 -10.65 -6.76 20.18
CA LYS A 171 -10.44 -7.51 21.44
C LYS A 171 -11.68 -8.32 21.81
N ASP A 172 -12.87 -7.75 21.71
CA ASP A 172 -14.12 -8.45 21.99
C ASP A 172 -14.34 -9.64 21.06
N ARG A 173 -14.14 -9.47 19.75
CA ARG A 173 -14.23 -10.55 18.77
C ARG A 173 -13.27 -11.70 19.09
N ILE A 174 -12.05 -11.38 19.49
CA ILE A 174 -11.05 -12.38 19.90
C ILE A 174 -11.50 -13.10 21.19
N ALA A 175 -12.05 -12.38 22.17
CA ALA A 175 -12.54 -12.98 23.42
C ALA A 175 -13.72 -13.93 23.16
N ILE A 176 -14.68 -13.52 22.32
CA ILE A 176 -15.80 -14.36 21.88
C ILE A 176 -15.28 -15.62 21.17
N ALA A 177 -14.34 -15.44 20.20
CA ALA A 177 -13.77 -16.56 19.47
C ALA A 177 -13.06 -17.59 20.41
N LYS A 178 -12.30 -17.11 21.40
CA LYS A 178 -11.67 -17.98 22.42
C LYS A 178 -12.70 -18.77 23.23
N THR A 179 -13.78 -18.10 23.66
CA THR A 179 -14.85 -18.75 24.43
C THR A 179 -15.55 -19.83 23.60
N LEU A 180 -15.91 -19.51 22.35
CA LEU A 180 -16.54 -20.48 21.45
C LEU A 180 -15.61 -21.66 21.10
N LYS A 181 -14.32 -21.38 20.90
CA LYS A 181 -13.31 -22.43 20.65
C LYS A 181 -13.16 -23.38 21.86
N LYS A 182 -13.15 -22.82 23.09
CA LYS A 182 -13.10 -23.61 24.33
C LYS A 182 -14.35 -24.50 24.47
N ASN A 183 -15.51 -24.04 24.02
CA ASN A 183 -16.75 -24.81 24.03
C ASN A 183 -16.86 -25.80 22.86
N LYS A 184 -15.78 -26.02 22.08
CA LYS A 184 -15.72 -26.94 20.94
C LYS A 184 -16.75 -26.62 19.84
N THR A 185 -17.13 -25.35 19.69
CA THR A 185 -18.02 -24.88 18.62
C THR A 185 -17.34 -25.04 17.26
N ASP A 186 -18.13 -25.37 16.23
CA ASP A 186 -17.62 -25.51 14.86
C ASP A 186 -16.94 -24.23 14.37
N ILE A 187 -15.80 -24.37 13.70
CA ILE A 187 -14.99 -23.23 13.19
C ILE A 187 -15.81 -22.32 12.28
N LYS A 188 -16.69 -22.87 11.45
CA LYS A 188 -17.55 -22.06 10.55
C LYS A 188 -18.48 -21.16 11.34
N VAL A 189 -19.03 -21.65 12.45
CA VAL A 189 -19.89 -20.84 13.33
C VAL A 189 -19.08 -19.74 14.02
N ILE A 190 -17.85 -20.03 14.47
CA ILE A 190 -16.96 -19.02 15.05
C ILE A 190 -16.61 -17.95 14.03
N MET A 191 -16.30 -18.33 12.78
CA MET A 191 -16.04 -17.38 11.70
C MET A 191 -17.23 -16.46 11.43
N GLN A 192 -18.44 -17.01 11.35
CA GLN A 192 -19.67 -16.23 11.15
C GLN A 192 -19.96 -15.28 12.32
N ALA A 193 -19.77 -15.74 13.55
CA ALA A 193 -20.06 -14.93 14.75
C ALA A 193 -19.04 -13.80 14.98
N THR A 194 -17.78 -14.02 14.61
CA THR A 194 -16.69 -13.09 14.95
C THR A 194 -16.09 -12.36 13.74
N GLY A 195 -16.31 -12.85 12.52
CA GLY A 195 -15.68 -12.33 11.30
C GLY A 195 -14.18 -12.59 11.23
N LEU A 196 -13.62 -13.46 12.09
CA LEU A 196 -12.21 -13.87 12.06
C LEU A 196 -12.01 -14.97 11.03
N THR A 197 -10.79 -15.04 10.44
CA THR A 197 -10.43 -16.12 9.52
C THR A 197 -10.15 -17.43 10.27
N ALA A 198 -10.20 -18.55 9.55
CA ALA A 198 -9.87 -19.85 10.14
C ALA A 198 -8.42 -19.87 10.69
N GLU A 199 -7.49 -19.21 10.02
CA GLU A 199 -6.10 -19.06 10.45
C GLU A 199 -5.98 -18.25 11.74
N ASP A 200 -6.72 -17.16 11.88
CA ASP A 200 -6.74 -16.35 13.10
C ASP A 200 -7.27 -17.17 14.26
N ILE A 201 -8.37 -17.93 14.04
CA ILE A 201 -8.98 -18.79 15.05
C ILE A 201 -8.02 -19.92 15.45
N ALA A 202 -7.27 -20.50 14.51
CA ALA A 202 -6.29 -21.54 14.80
C ALA A 202 -5.17 -21.05 15.74
N LYS A 203 -4.71 -19.81 15.54
CA LYS A 203 -3.65 -19.17 16.36
C LYS A 203 -4.10 -18.77 17.79
N LEU A 204 -5.41 -18.72 18.05
CA LEU A 204 -5.92 -18.40 19.39
C LEU A 204 -5.64 -19.56 20.37
N LYS A 205 -4.92 -19.26 21.44
CA LYS A 205 -4.70 -20.15 22.58
C LYS A 205 -5.83 -20.03 23.58
#